data_4712abd7ad4c5e121d4b96fe097a2796
#
_entry.id   4712abd7ad4c5e121d4b96fe097a2796
#
_cell.length_a   1.000
_cell.length_b   1.000
_cell.length_c   1.000
_cell.angle_alpha   90.00
_cell.angle_beta   90.00
_cell.angle_gamma   90.00
#
_symmetry.space_group_name_H-M   'P 1'
#
loop_
_entity.id
_entity.type
_entity.pdbx_description
1 polymer ?
#
loop_
_entity_poly.entity_id
_entity_poly.type
_entity_poly.pdbx_seq_one_letter_code
_entity_poly.pdbx_strand_id
1 'polypeptide(L)'
;MSFKKVFLLSCILGANSFATNVYASEIPPFGYPAYETRSIHANSNNKDYELYIQLPKSYWDTKTAYPLIIVNDTSWGFPITNGAMALMGGNVVKEAIVVGVSYSKGDDRTISRTRDYTPTYSPEESKGHSSAARKASGHAKEYTVFLADQVIPLLKNSYRVDANNKIFVGHSFSGLLGCYILVNRPEIFDHYIIGSPSLWYDNKVIFEMEKRYAEKNKSLSAHAMIYADQNDSSLNNKQMADDVLAFEKVLRSRNYAGLDLQVEIIKGENHHSVFPGLLSRGLMAAIPLKK
;
A
#
# COMPACT_ATOMS: atom_id res chain seq x y z
N MET A 1 13.72 -64.88 -75.56
CA MET A 1 13.86 -64.69 -74.10
C MET A 1 13.36 -63.30 -73.73
N SER A 2 12.14 -63.26 -73.20
CA SER A 2 11.46 -61.99 -72.90
C SER A 2 11.38 -61.77 -71.39
N PHE A 3 11.96 -60.69 -70.92
CA PHE A 3 11.86 -60.28 -69.53
C PHE A 3 10.64 -59.39 -69.32
N LYS A 4 9.61 -59.93 -68.59
CA LYS A 4 8.50 -59.13 -68.11
C LYS A 4 8.91 -58.25 -66.96
N LYS A 5 8.80 -56.92 -67.11
CA LYS A 5 8.94 -56.00 -66.02
C LYS A 5 7.61 -55.92 -65.28
N VAL A 6 7.68 -56.23 -63.95
CA VAL A 6 6.54 -56.04 -63.05
C VAL A 6 6.66 -54.63 -62.51
N PHE A 7 5.62 -53.79 -62.74
CA PHE A 7 5.48 -52.48 -62.11
C PHE A 7 4.77 -52.63 -60.78
N LEU A 8 5.45 -52.36 -59.69
CA LEU A 8 4.79 -52.24 -58.36
C LEU A 8 4.28 -50.79 -58.26
N LEU A 9 2.91 -50.69 -58.19
CA LEU A 9 2.24 -49.42 -57.94
C LEU A 9 2.20 -49.20 -56.42
N SER A 10 3.00 -48.27 -55.90
CA SER A 10 3.05 -47.89 -54.47
C SER A 10 1.96 -46.82 -54.24
N CYS A 11 0.84 -47.19 -53.62
CA CYS A 11 -0.15 -46.24 -53.11
C CYS A 11 0.38 -45.55 -51.86
N ILE A 12 0.81 -44.33 -51.99
CA ILE A 12 1.08 -43.47 -50.83
C ILE A 12 -0.26 -42.88 -50.39
N LEU A 13 -0.81 -43.43 -49.32
CA LEU A 13 -1.90 -42.79 -48.58
C LEU A 13 -1.33 -41.60 -47.80
N GLY A 14 -1.48 -40.41 -48.35
CA GLY A 14 -1.21 -39.19 -47.66
C GLY A 14 -2.23 -38.94 -46.54
N ALA A 15 -1.86 -39.21 -45.29
CA ALA A 15 -2.61 -38.77 -44.15
C ALA A 15 -2.50 -37.26 -44.05
N ASN A 16 -3.48 -36.51 -44.55
CA ASN A 16 -3.62 -35.09 -44.30
C ASN A 16 -4.04 -34.93 -42.83
N SER A 17 -3.02 -34.73 -41.92
CA SER A 17 -3.26 -34.25 -40.59
C SER A 17 -3.76 -32.80 -40.68
N PHE A 18 -5.08 -32.60 -40.67
CA PHE A 18 -5.62 -31.28 -40.35
C PHE A 18 -5.23 -30.96 -38.90
N ALA A 19 -4.09 -30.32 -38.71
CA ALA A 19 -3.82 -29.62 -37.48
C ALA A 19 -4.84 -28.49 -37.39
N THR A 20 -5.95 -28.72 -36.71
CA THR A 20 -6.82 -27.63 -36.27
C THR A 20 -5.97 -26.80 -35.29
N ASN A 21 -5.40 -25.71 -35.82
CA ASN A 21 -4.93 -24.62 -34.98
C ASN A 21 -6.16 -24.12 -34.23
N VAL A 22 -6.39 -24.64 -33.03
CA VAL A 22 -7.25 -24.01 -32.06
C VAL A 22 -6.48 -22.74 -31.65
N TYR A 23 -6.73 -21.66 -32.41
CA TYR A 23 -6.43 -20.33 -31.87
C TYR A 23 -7.26 -20.23 -30.61
N ALA A 24 -6.61 -20.31 -29.44
CA ALA A 24 -7.21 -19.80 -28.22
C ALA A 24 -7.71 -18.43 -28.60
N SER A 25 -9.04 -18.26 -28.65
CA SER A 25 -9.62 -16.92 -28.85
C SER A 25 -8.86 -16.03 -27.88
N GLU A 26 -8.28 -14.93 -28.36
CA GLU A 26 -7.61 -13.97 -27.54
C GLU A 26 -8.68 -13.47 -26.56
N ILE A 27 -8.76 -14.17 -25.41
CA ILE A 27 -9.42 -13.60 -24.24
C ILE A 27 -8.53 -12.41 -23.95
N PRO A 28 -9.04 -11.17 -24.09
CA PRO A 28 -8.25 -10.02 -23.76
C PRO A 28 -7.70 -10.26 -22.36
N PRO A 29 -6.40 -10.12 -22.13
CA PRO A 29 -5.83 -10.39 -20.80
C PRO A 29 -6.67 -9.62 -19.81
N PHE A 30 -7.12 -10.27 -18.73
CA PHE A 30 -7.81 -9.60 -17.64
C PHE A 30 -6.90 -8.44 -17.20
N GLY A 31 -7.16 -7.26 -17.73
CA GLY A 31 -6.40 -6.06 -17.42
C GLY A 31 -7.04 -5.40 -16.21
N TYR A 32 -6.25 -5.10 -15.17
CA TYR A 32 -6.63 -4.05 -14.26
C TYR A 32 -6.99 -2.80 -15.07
N PRO A 33 -7.94 -1.96 -14.62
CA PRO A 33 -8.19 -0.67 -15.25
C PRO A 33 -6.86 0.04 -15.45
N ALA A 34 -6.65 0.61 -16.64
CA ALA A 34 -5.40 1.26 -16.99
C ALA A 34 -5.06 2.32 -15.92
N TYR A 35 -3.90 2.21 -15.33
CA TYR A 35 -3.34 3.22 -14.43
C TYR A 35 -2.25 4.01 -15.14
N GLU A 36 -2.10 5.25 -14.77
CA GLU A 36 -1.02 6.12 -15.24
C GLU A 36 0.24 5.88 -14.39
N THR A 37 1.41 5.91 -15.02
CA THR A 37 2.69 5.86 -14.30
C THR A 37 3.42 7.19 -14.49
N ARG A 38 3.88 7.80 -13.39
CA ARG A 38 4.71 9.00 -13.40
C ARG A 38 5.99 8.77 -12.62
N SER A 39 7.13 9.07 -13.24
CA SER A 39 8.42 9.12 -12.53
C SER A 39 8.54 10.42 -11.74
N ILE A 40 9.11 10.33 -10.54
CA ILE A 40 9.34 11.48 -9.66
C ILE A 40 10.67 11.30 -8.91
N HIS A 41 11.46 12.38 -8.86
CA HIS A 41 12.70 12.42 -8.07
C HIS A 41 12.40 13.00 -6.69
N ALA A 42 12.78 12.28 -5.64
CA ALA A 42 12.65 12.73 -4.26
C ALA A 42 13.88 13.54 -3.84
N ASN A 43 13.74 14.86 -3.73
CA ASN A 43 14.83 15.76 -3.35
C ASN A 43 15.36 15.50 -1.93
N SER A 44 14.48 15.01 -1.05
CA SER A 44 14.80 14.80 0.37
C SER A 44 15.73 13.62 0.63
N ASN A 45 15.71 12.58 -0.22
CA ASN A 45 16.56 11.39 -0.08
C ASN A 45 17.37 11.05 -1.33
N ASN A 46 17.30 11.89 -2.37
CA ASN A 46 17.99 11.73 -3.66
C ASN A 46 17.72 10.36 -4.32
N LYS A 47 16.45 9.95 -4.35
CA LYS A 47 15.99 8.70 -4.94
C LYS A 47 14.88 8.95 -5.97
N ASP A 48 14.80 8.07 -6.95
CA ASP A 48 13.76 8.09 -7.97
C ASP A 48 12.67 7.08 -7.64
N TYR A 49 11.42 7.48 -7.80
CA TYR A 49 10.24 6.65 -7.58
C TYR A 49 9.30 6.70 -8.79
N GLU A 50 8.35 5.80 -8.79
CA GLU A 50 7.19 5.85 -9.69
C GLU A 50 5.91 5.99 -8.88
N LEU A 51 5.01 6.80 -9.38
CA LEU A 51 3.64 6.89 -8.90
C LEU A 51 2.74 6.11 -9.84
N TYR A 52 2.02 5.14 -9.33
CA TYR A 52 0.98 4.39 -10.05
C TYR A 52 -0.36 5.02 -9.70
N ILE A 53 -1.03 5.63 -10.68
CA ILE A 53 -2.20 6.49 -10.44
C ILE A 53 -3.41 5.87 -11.11
N GLN A 54 -4.37 5.44 -10.30
CA GLN A 54 -5.66 4.95 -10.74
C GLN A 54 -6.73 6.01 -10.51
N LEU A 55 -7.32 6.49 -11.60
CA LEU A 55 -8.46 7.42 -11.53
C LEU A 55 -9.77 6.66 -11.29
N PRO A 56 -10.75 7.26 -10.60
CA PRO A 56 -12.07 6.67 -10.41
C PRO A 56 -12.84 6.59 -11.72
N LYS A 57 -13.84 5.68 -11.78
CA LYS A 57 -14.62 5.43 -13.00
C LYS A 57 -15.30 6.68 -13.54
N SER A 58 -15.89 7.49 -12.65
CA SER A 58 -16.60 8.73 -13.03
C SER A 58 -15.69 9.92 -13.29
N TYR A 59 -14.35 9.74 -13.25
CA TYR A 59 -13.42 10.86 -13.34
C TYR A 59 -13.65 11.75 -14.54
N TRP A 60 -13.88 11.19 -15.72
CA TRP A 60 -14.09 11.96 -16.95
C TRP A 60 -15.53 12.45 -17.15
N ASP A 61 -16.49 11.88 -16.42
CA ASP A 61 -17.92 12.19 -16.53
C ASP A 61 -18.37 13.34 -15.63
N THR A 62 -17.55 13.68 -14.62
CA THR A 62 -17.86 14.73 -13.65
C THR A 62 -16.72 15.73 -13.52
N LYS A 63 -16.99 16.85 -12.83
CA LYS A 63 -15.97 17.82 -12.41
C LYS A 63 -15.71 17.79 -10.91
N THR A 64 -16.21 16.78 -10.23
CA THR A 64 -16.06 16.60 -8.78
C THR A 64 -14.59 16.40 -8.40
N ALA A 65 -14.20 16.90 -7.24
CA ALA A 65 -12.94 16.54 -6.60
C ALA A 65 -13.09 15.23 -5.83
N TYR A 66 -12.06 14.41 -5.83
CA TYR A 66 -12.06 13.07 -5.28
C TYR A 66 -11.12 12.93 -4.09
N PRO A 67 -11.47 12.13 -3.06
CA PRO A 67 -10.51 11.71 -2.05
C PRO A 67 -9.24 11.15 -2.68
N LEU A 68 -8.10 11.40 -2.05
CA LEU A 68 -6.79 10.89 -2.46
C LEU A 68 -6.33 9.79 -1.52
N ILE A 69 -6.15 8.58 -2.01
CA ILE A 69 -5.59 7.46 -1.27
C ILE A 69 -4.13 7.29 -1.69
N ILE A 70 -3.20 7.43 -0.74
CA ILE A 70 -1.79 7.09 -0.94
C ILE A 70 -1.52 5.76 -0.26
N VAL A 71 -1.17 4.74 -1.06
CA VAL A 71 -0.87 3.40 -0.59
C VAL A 71 0.60 3.05 -0.81
N ASN A 72 1.20 2.52 0.23
CA ASN A 72 2.58 2.02 0.21
C ASN A 72 2.63 0.51 -0.10
N ASP A 73 3.83 -0.06 -0.19
CA ASP A 73 4.02 -1.49 -0.51
C ASP A 73 3.32 -1.90 -1.83
N THR A 74 3.60 -1.17 -2.90
CA THR A 74 2.87 -1.22 -4.18
C THR A 74 2.82 -2.57 -4.86
N SER A 75 3.74 -3.50 -4.58
CA SER A 75 3.71 -4.84 -5.18
C SER A 75 2.46 -5.65 -4.82
N TRP A 76 1.82 -5.35 -3.70
CA TRP A 76 0.58 -5.99 -3.25
C TRP A 76 -0.46 -4.98 -2.74
N GLY A 77 -0.02 -3.89 -2.08
CA GLY A 77 -0.93 -2.88 -1.53
C GLY A 77 -1.73 -2.16 -2.60
N PHE A 78 -1.09 -1.72 -3.69
CA PHE A 78 -1.77 -1.02 -4.79
C PHE A 78 -2.82 -1.89 -5.50
N PRO A 79 -2.51 -3.13 -5.97
CA PRO A 79 -3.53 -3.97 -6.61
C PRO A 79 -4.68 -4.35 -5.68
N ILE A 80 -4.44 -4.61 -4.39
CA ILE A 80 -5.51 -4.90 -3.43
C ILE A 80 -6.39 -3.68 -3.22
N THR A 81 -5.80 -2.48 -3.10
CA THR A 81 -6.56 -1.23 -2.94
C THR A 81 -7.39 -0.92 -4.17
N ASN A 82 -6.84 -1.10 -5.37
CA ASN A 82 -7.59 -0.92 -6.62
C ASN A 82 -8.74 -1.92 -6.75
N GLY A 83 -8.53 -3.19 -6.39
CA GLY A 83 -9.58 -4.20 -6.37
C GLY A 83 -10.72 -3.84 -5.40
N ALA A 84 -10.37 -3.40 -4.19
CA ALA A 84 -11.35 -2.92 -3.22
C ALA A 84 -12.11 -1.70 -3.74
N MET A 85 -11.43 -0.70 -4.31
CA MET A 85 -12.06 0.49 -4.86
C MET A 85 -12.89 0.21 -6.11
N ALA A 86 -12.50 -0.76 -6.94
CA ALA A 86 -13.29 -1.18 -8.11
C ALA A 86 -14.65 -1.80 -7.71
N LEU A 87 -14.70 -2.48 -6.55
CA LEU A 87 -15.91 -3.07 -5.99
C LEU A 87 -16.74 -2.06 -5.17
N MET A 88 -16.07 -1.31 -4.30
CA MET A 88 -16.72 -0.50 -3.24
C MET A 88 -16.97 0.94 -3.68
N GLY A 89 -16.12 1.50 -4.55
CA GLY A 89 -16.22 2.89 -5.00
C GLY A 89 -17.51 3.19 -5.73
N GLY A 90 -18.24 4.22 -5.29
CA GLY A 90 -19.57 4.57 -5.81
C GLY A 90 -20.72 3.69 -5.31
N ASN A 91 -20.42 2.57 -4.62
CA ASN A 91 -21.43 1.67 -4.06
C ASN A 91 -21.50 1.70 -2.53
N VAL A 92 -20.37 1.67 -1.86
CA VAL A 92 -20.23 1.60 -0.41
C VAL A 92 -19.45 2.80 0.13
N VAL A 93 -18.40 3.19 -0.59
CA VAL A 93 -17.54 4.32 -0.28
C VAL A 93 -17.54 5.31 -1.44
N LYS A 94 -17.11 6.55 -1.17
CA LYS A 94 -16.88 7.52 -2.26
C LYS A 94 -15.85 6.96 -3.23
N GLU A 95 -15.99 7.26 -4.52
CA GLU A 95 -14.90 7.03 -5.46
C GLU A 95 -13.69 7.87 -5.08
N ALA A 96 -12.49 7.37 -5.36
CA ALA A 96 -11.25 8.03 -4.97
C ALA A 96 -10.17 7.86 -6.05
N ILE A 97 -9.20 8.77 -6.06
CA ILE A 97 -7.94 8.62 -6.78
C ILE A 97 -7.04 7.75 -5.92
N VAL A 98 -6.57 6.62 -6.45
CA VAL A 98 -5.64 5.71 -5.75
C VAL A 98 -4.25 5.90 -6.31
N VAL A 99 -3.29 6.17 -5.44
CA VAL A 99 -1.90 6.38 -5.82
C VAL A 99 -1.00 5.43 -5.05
N GLY A 100 -0.32 4.55 -5.77
CA GLY A 100 0.75 3.73 -5.22
C GLY A 100 2.09 4.43 -5.38
N VAL A 101 2.87 4.55 -4.32
CA VAL A 101 4.27 5.03 -4.40
C VAL A 101 5.19 3.83 -4.45
N SER A 102 5.94 3.67 -5.54
CA SER A 102 6.83 2.52 -5.74
C SER A 102 7.95 2.45 -4.71
N TYR A 103 8.65 1.34 -4.69
CA TYR A 103 10.00 1.32 -4.12
C TYR A 103 10.93 2.14 -5.01
N SER A 104 12.02 2.67 -4.44
CA SER A 104 12.97 3.47 -5.21
C SER A 104 13.61 2.67 -6.33
N LYS A 105 13.79 3.32 -7.48
CA LYS A 105 14.42 2.71 -8.66
C LYS A 105 15.87 2.34 -8.36
N GLY A 106 16.28 1.17 -8.82
CA GLY A 106 17.65 0.67 -8.66
C GLY A 106 17.98 0.06 -7.31
N ASP A 107 17.12 0.22 -6.29
CA ASP A 107 17.28 -0.43 -5.00
C ASP A 107 16.48 -1.76 -4.97
N ASP A 108 16.98 -2.73 -4.21
CA ASP A 108 16.16 -3.88 -3.82
C ASP A 108 14.93 -3.41 -3.02
N ARG A 109 13.79 -4.07 -3.24
CA ARG A 109 12.54 -3.76 -2.55
C ARG A 109 12.70 -3.67 -1.04
N THR A 110 13.43 -4.61 -0.43
CA THR A 110 13.59 -4.67 1.01
C THR A 110 14.48 -3.53 1.51
N ILE A 111 15.49 -3.13 0.73
CA ILE A 111 16.36 -1.99 1.03
C ILE A 111 15.54 -0.70 1.01
N SER A 112 14.83 -0.43 -0.10
CA SER A 112 13.98 0.76 -0.22
C SER A 112 12.95 0.84 0.92
N ARG A 113 12.23 -0.27 1.14
CA ARG A 113 11.19 -0.37 2.18
C ARG A 113 11.74 -0.12 3.58
N THR A 114 12.87 -0.72 3.93
CA THR A 114 13.48 -0.55 5.26
C THR A 114 13.99 0.87 5.43
N ARG A 115 14.62 1.46 4.41
CA ARG A 115 15.05 2.85 4.43
C ARG A 115 13.89 3.81 4.66
N ASP A 116 12.88 3.72 3.80
CA ASP A 116 11.84 4.74 3.68
C ASP A 116 10.78 4.66 4.77
N TYR A 117 10.59 3.49 5.41
CA TYR A 117 9.48 3.27 6.34
C TYR A 117 9.91 3.17 7.80
N THR A 118 11.21 3.18 8.10
CA THR A 118 11.68 3.10 9.48
C THR A 118 12.14 4.46 10.01
N PRO A 119 11.75 4.83 11.25
CA PRO A 119 11.97 6.18 11.77
C PRO A 119 13.40 6.46 12.24
N THR A 120 14.16 5.41 12.57
CA THR A 120 15.51 5.52 13.15
C THR A 120 16.46 4.52 12.55
N TYR A 121 17.75 4.84 12.56
CA TYR A 121 18.80 3.88 12.20
C TYR A 121 18.93 2.81 13.28
N SER A 122 18.53 1.59 12.97
CA SER A 122 18.60 0.47 13.90
C SER A 122 18.91 -0.84 13.14
N PRO A 123 20.18 -1.04 12.76
CA PRO A 123 20.57 -2.16 11.90
C PRO A 123 20.42 -3.53 12.57
N GLU A 124 20.27 -3.59 13.88
CA GLU A 124 20.12 -4.84 14.64
C GLU A 124 18.67 -5.31 14.77
N GLU A 125 17.70 -4.40 14.62
CA GLU A 125 16.27 -4.66 14.92
C GLU A 125 15.51 -5.39 13.82
N SER A 126 15.97 -5.33 12.59
CA SER A 126 15.24 -5.91 11.45
C SER A 126 15.57 -7.38 11.24
N LYS A 127 15.31 -8.22 12.21
CA LYS A 127 15.52 -9.68 12.11
C LYS A 127 14.76 -10.22 10.89
N GLY A 128 15.45 -11.01 10.07
CA GLY A 128 14.91 -11.55 8.83
C GLY A 128 15.17 -10.71 7.57
N HIS A 129 15.63 -9.47 7.71
CA HIS A 129 16.04 -8.64 6.59
C HIS A 129 17.55 -8.80 6.31
N SER A 130 17.97 -8.57 5.05
CA SER A 130 19.38 -8.60 4.68
C SER A 130 20.17 -7.54 5.46
N SER A 131 21.48 -7.76 5.64
CA SER A 131 22.35 -6.77 6.26
C SER A 131 22.31 -5.42 5.53
N ALA A 132 22.21 -5.42 4.19
CA ALA A 132 22.10 -4.21 3.39
C ALA A 132 20.80 -3.43 3.70
N ALA A 133 19.67 -4.12 3.79
CA ALA A 133 18.39 -3.50 4.15
C ALA A 133 18.43 -2.90 5.55
N ARG A 134 18.97 -3.63 6.54
CA ARG A 134 19.10 -3.14 7.92
C ARG A 134 19.97 -1.88 8.02
N LYS A 135 21.10 -1.86 7.31
CA LYS A 135 21.99 -0.70 7.24
C LYS A 135 21.38 0.51 6.52
N ALA A 136 20.33 0.31 5.75
CA ALA A 136 19.61 1.39 5.08
C ALA A 136 18.50 2.01 5.94
N SER A 137 18.23 1.50 7.15
CA SER A 137 17.12 1.97 8.01
C SER A 137 17.25 3.43 8.44
N GLY A 138 16.11 4.06 8.80
CA GLY A 138 16.10 5.33 9.53
C GLY A 138 15.79 6.58 8.72
N HIS A 139 15.17 6.46 7.55
CA HIS A 139 14.90 7.60 6.66
C HIS A 139 13.40 7.91 6.46
N ALA A 140 12.55 7.50 7.39
CA ALA A 140 11.11 7.83 7.33
C ALA A 140 10.86 9.34 7.30
N LYS A 141 11.73 10.14 7.90
CA LYS A 141 11.65 11.60 7.85
C LYS A 141 11.75 12.13 6.42
N GLU A 142 12.80 11.73 5.71
CA GLU A 142 13.05 12.16 4.33
C GLU A 142 11.93 11.69 3.40
N TYR A 143 11.45 10.45 3.59
CA TYR A 143 10.33 9.93 2.82
C TYR A 143 9.01 10.66 3.13
N THR A 144 8.78 11.03 4.39
CA THR A 144 7.62 11.87 4.79
C THR A 144 7.67 13.24 4.13
N VAL A 145 8.84 13.89 4.10
CA VAL A 145 9.05 15.15 3.38
C VAL A 145 8.77 15.00 1.88
N PHE A 146 9.25 13.91 1.27
CA PHE A 146 8.93 13.61 -0.14
C PHE A 146 7.42 13.50 -0.39
N LEU A 147 6.69 12.77 0.45
CA LEU A 147 5.23 12.65 0.32
C LEU A 147 4.53 14.01 0.46
N ALA A 148 4.91 14.78 1.48
CA ALA A 148 4.26 16.05 1.82
C ALA A 148 4.55 17.16 0.81
N ASP A 149 5.83 17.31 0.43
CA ASP A 149 6.30 18.49 -0.28
C ASP A 149 6.40 18.29 -1.80
N GLN A 150 6.37 17.04 -2.27
CA GLN A 150 6.48 16.72 -3.70
C GLN A 150 5.31 15.89 -4.23
N VAL A 151 5.01 14.72 -3.62
CA VAL A 151 3.97 13.81 -4.15
C VAL A 151 2.58 14.44 -4.05
N ILE A 152 2.15 14.86 -2.87
CA ILE A 152 0.81 15.44 -2.65
C ILE A 152 0.61 16.72 -3.47
N PRO A 153 1.55 17.70 -3.51
CA PRO A 153 1.44 18.88 -4.36
C PRO A 153 1.35 18.54 -5.86
N LEU A 154 2.18 17.62 -6.36
CA LEU A 154 2.11 17.16 -7.75
C LEU A 154 0.71 16.62 -8.09
N LEU A 155 0.15 15.77 -7.23
CA LEU A 155 -1.16 15.18 -7.44
C LEU A 155 -2.28 16.23 -7.39
N LYS A 156 -2.24 17.13 -6.43
CA LYS A 156 -3.20 18.25 -6.33
C LYS A 156 -3.18 19.18 -7.54
N ASN A 157 -2.00 19.40 -8.12
CA ASN A 157 -1.86 20.25 -9.31
C ASN A 157 -2.26 19.55 -10.61
N SER A 158 -2.17 18.22 -10.65
CA SER A 158 -2.43 17.44 -11.87
C SER A 158 -3.84 16.84 -11.91
N TYR A 159 -4.48 16.63 -10.76
CA TYR A 159 -5.76 15.93 -10.64
C TYR A 159 -6.73 16.68 -9.73
N ARG A 160 -8.01 16.37 -9.86
CA ARG A 160 -9.08 16.92 -9.02
C ARG A 160 -9.11 16.24 -7.65
N VAL A 161 -8.13 16.54 -6.82
CA VAL A 161 -8.00 16.01 -5.46
C VAL A 161 -8.85 16.85 -4.49
N ASP A 162 -9.66 16.18 -3.66
CA ASP A 162 -10.27 16.81 -2.50
C ASP A 162 -9.21 17.01 -1.41
N ALA A 163 -8.87 18.28 -1.19
CA ALA A 163 -7.78 18.66 -0.28
C ALA A 163 -8.02 18.27 1.19
N ASN A 164 -9.28 18.00 1.56
CA ASN A 164 -9.71 17.67 2.92
C ASN A 164 -9.98 16.16 3.11
N ASN A 165 -9.63 15.34 2.13
CA ASN A 165 -9.82 13.88 2.17
C ASN A 165 -8.58 13.18 1.60
N LYS A 166 -7.44 13.32 2.29
CA LYS A 166 -6.19 12.61 2.00
C LYS A 166 -6.06 11.41 2.95
N ILE A 167 -5.93 10.23 2.39
CA ILE A 167 -5.91 8.96 3.11
C ILE A 167 -4.54 8.32 2.97
N PHE A 168 -3.89 8.04 4.08
CA PHE A 168 -2.69 7.19 4.16
C PHE A 168 -3.11 5.74 4.33
N VAL A 169 -2.49 4.82 3.57
CA VAL A 169 -2.67 3.38 3.75
C VAL A 169 -1.30 2.71 3.90
N GLY A 170 -1.09 2.01 5.00
CA GLY A 170 0.15 1.28 5.25
C GLY A 170 -0.03 0.07 6.16
N HIS A 171 0.82 -0.95 5.99
CA HIS A 171 0.79 -2.18 6.76
C HIS A 171 2.20 -2.61 7.16
N SER A 172 2.38 -3.16 8.37
CA SER A 172 3.67 -3.61 8.87
C SER A 172 4.67 -2.45 8.98
N PHE A 173 5.79 -2.44 8.27
CA PHE A 173 6.71 -1.29 8.23
C PHE A 173 6.09 -0.04 7.62
N SER A 174 5.24 -0.16 6.59
CA SER A 174 4.49 1.02 6.14
C SER A 174 3.38 1.43 7.12
N GLY A 175 2.90 0.51 7.96
CA GLY A 175 2.08 0.84 9.13
C GLY A 175 2.88 1.60 10.20
N LEU A 176 4.15 1.21 10.44
CA LEU A 176 5.08 1.95 11.31
C LEU A 176 5.31 3.38 10.79
N LEU A 177 5.51 3.54 9.47
CA LEU A 177 5.57 4.85 8.83
C LEU A 177 4.29 5.66 9.08
N GLY A 178 3.12 5.04 8.98
CA GLY A 178 1.84 5.70 9.29
C GLY A 178 1.78 6.22 10.72
N CYS A 179 2.21 5.41 11.70
CA CYS A 179 2.32 5.85 13.09
C CYS A 179 3.36 6.97 13.26
N TYR A 180 4.49 6.89 12.54
CA TYR A 180 5.51 7.95 12.54
C TYR A 180 4.94 9.27 12.03
N ILE A 181 4.25 9.27 10.89
CA ILE A 181 3.65 10.49 10.32
C ILE A 181 2.59 11.05 11.29
N LEU A 182 1.74 10.19 11.83
CA LEU A 182 0.67 10.57 12.77
C LEU A 182 1.18 11.33 13.99
N VAL A 183 2.35 10.97 14.54
CA VAL A 183 2.93 11.61 15.75
C VAL A 183 4.04 12.61 15.45
N ASN A 184 4.30 12.97 14.19
CA ASN A 184 5.29 13.98 13.84
C ASN A 184 4.73 15.05 12.89
N ARG A 185 3.88 14.67 11.94
CA ARG A 185 3.33 15.50 10.87
C ARG A 185 1.87 15.11 10.58
N PRO A 186 0.97 15.11 11.59
CA PRO A 186 -0.41 14.60 11.43
C PRO A 186 -1.21 15.34 10.34
N GLU A 187 -0.87 16.58 10.04
CA GLU A 187 -1.55 17.44 9.05
C GLU A 187 -1.38 17.00 7.59
N ILE A 188 -0.45 16.07 7.32
CA ILE A 188 -0.21 15.58 5.94
C ILE A 188 -1.43 14.83 5.42
N PHE A 189 -2.05 14.00 6.26
CA PHE A 189 -3.22 13.22 5.91
C PHE A 189 -4.39 13.50 6.86
N ASP A 190 -5.59 13.43 6.32
CA ASP A 190 -6.82 13.60 7.11
C ASP A 190 -7.27 12.27 7.73
N HIS A 191 -6.94 11.16 7.05
CA HIS A 191 -7.28 9.80 7.48
C HIS A 191 -6.06 8.88 7.40
N TYR A 192 -5.93 8.00 8.39
CA TYR A 192 -4.85 7.00 8.48
C TYR A 192 -5.45 5.60 8.60
N ILE A 193 -5.23 4.74 7.61
CA ILE A 193 -5.56 3.31 7.65
C ILE A 193 -4.27 2.56 7.89
N ILE A 194 -4.05 2.16 9.13
CA ILE A 194 -2.79 1.59 9.61
C ILE A 194 -3.05 0.12 9.99
N GLY A 195 -2.38 -0.79 9.30
CA GLY A 195 -2.49 -2.23 9.55
C GLY A 195 -1.26 -2.80 10.21
N SER A 196 -1.44 -3.57 11.27
CA SER A 196 -0.41 -4.31 12.00
C SER A 196 0.95 -3.61 12.02
N PRO A 197 1.01 -2.36 12.54
CA PRO A 197 2.22 -1.55 12.51
C PRO A 197 3.34 -2.21 13.33
N SER A 198 4.56 -2.21 12.80
CA SER A 198 5.74 -2.78 13.46
C SER A 198 6.21 -1.91 14.63
N LEU A 199 5.35 -1.69 15.64
CA LEU A 199 5.61 -0.81 16.78
C LEU A 199 6.74 -1.30 17.70
N TRP A 200 7.11 -2.57 17.58
CA TRP A 200 8.27 -3.17 18.27
C TRP A 200 9.62 -2.61 17.79
N TYR A 201 9.65 -1.97 16.60
CA TYR A 201 10.86 -1.50 15.96
C TYR A 201 11.65 -0.52 16.85
N ASP A 202 12.98 -0.73 16.91
CA ASP A 202 13.95 0.09 17.66
C ASP A 202 13.48 0.39 19.09
N ASN A 203 13.29 -0.68 19.87
CA ASN A 203 12.82 -0.59 21.26
C ASN A 203 11.53 0.25 21.40
N LYS A 204 10.59 0.11 20.44
CA LYS A 204 9.32 0.83 20.44
C LYS A 204 9.49 2.35 20.32
N VAL A 205 10.41 2.79 19.50
CA VAL A 205 10.79 4.21 19.33
C VAL A 205 9.61 5.15 19.05
N ILE A 206 8.52 4.65 18.43
CA ILE A 206 7.30 5.44 18.17
C ILE A 206 6.66 5.96 19.46
N PHE A 207 6.71 5.21 20.57
CA PHE A 207 6.19 5.66 21.86
C PHE A 207 6.96 6.86 22.41
N GLU A 208 8.28 6.87 22.23
CA GLU A 208 9.10 8.01 22.62
C GLU A 208 8.89 9.23 21.69
N MET A 209 8.62 8.99 20.41
CA MET A 209 8.27 10.06 19.46
C MET A 209 6.91 10.66 19.80
N GLU A 210 5.92 9.84 20.11
CA GLU A 210 4.60 10.28 20.59
C GLU A 210 4.73 11.13 21.85
N LYS A 211 5.51 10.68 22.83
CA LYS A 211 5.75 11.43 24.06
C LYS A 211 6.31 12.83 23.79
N ARG A 212 7.31 12.93 22.90
CA ARG A 212 7.88 14.23 22.49
C ARG A 212 6.86 15.11 21.76
N TYR A 213 5.97 14.51 20.98
CA TYR A 213 4.86 15.23 20.35
C TYR A 213 3.90 15.78 21.41
N ALA A 214 3.50 14.97 22.38
CA ALA A 214 2.59 15.33 23.46
C ALA A 214 3.12 16.45 24.36
N GLU A 215 4.44 16.53 24.55
CA GLU A 215 5.08 17.61 25.31
C GLU A 215 4.86 19.00 24.69
N LYS A 216 4.72 19.05 23.36
CA LYS A 216 4.62 20.29 22.58
C LYS A 216 3.22 20.56 22.04
N ASN A 217 2.37 19.54 21.93
CA ASN A 217 1.09 19.63 21.25
C ASN A 217 -0.04 19.08 22.12
N LYS A 218 -1.16 19.77 22.16
CA LYS A 218 -2.41 19.34 22.80
C LYS A 218 -3.48 18.94 21.79
N SER A 219 -3.21 19.12 20.50
CA SER A 219 -4.08 18.74 19.39
C SER A 219 -3.35 17.80 18.44
N LEU A 220 -4.10 16.87 17.87
CA LEU A 220 -3.70 15.99 16.79
C LEU A 220 -4.93 15.83 15.91
N SER A 221 -4.99 16.57 14.82
CA SER A 221 -6.17 16.55 13.95
C SER A 221 -6.02 15.46 12.91
N ALA A 222 -6.62 14.31 13.17
CA ALA A 222 -6.62 13.14 12.27
C ALA A 222 -7.74 12.16 12.64
N HIS A 223 -8.23 11.44 11.63
CA HIS A 223 -9.04 10.23 11.83
C HIS A 223 -8.09 9.02 11.66
N ALA A 224 -7.69 8.41 12.76
CA ALA A 224 -6.73 7.30 12.79
C ALA A 224 -7.44 5.97 13.04
N MET A 225 -7.37 5.07 12.09
CA MET A 225 -7.90 3.70 12.17
C MET A 225 -6.73 2.74 12.20
N ILE A 226 -6.48 2.13 13.36
CA ILE A 226 -5.36 1.21 13.58
C ILE A 226 -5.92 -0.18 13.79
N TYR A 227 -5.48 -1.09 12.94
CA TYR A 227 -5.89 -2.48 12.97
C TYR A 227 -4.70 -3.38 13.25
N ALA A 228 -4.91 -4.49 13.95
CA ALA A 228 -3.92 -5.55 14.04
C ALA A 228 -4.57 -6.91 13.92
N ASP A 229 -3.80 -7.88 13.44
CA ASP A 229 -4.15 -9.28 13.48
C ASP A 229 -4.01 -9.85 14.87
N GLN A 230 -4.84 -10.84 15.19
CA GLN A 230 -4.78 -11.52 16.49
C GLN A 230 -3.65 -12.56 16.58
N ASN A 231 -3.29 -13.17 15.45
CA ASN A 231 -2.42 -14.34 15.39
C ASN A 231 -1.14 -14.07 14.61
N ASP A 232 -0.25 -13.23 15.15
CA ASP A 232 1.06 -13.02 14.53
C ASP A 232 2.01 -14.18 14.80
N SER A 233 1.76 -15.31 14.14
CA SER A 233 2.67 -16.48 14.16
C SER A 233 3.84 -16.33 13.19
N SER A 234 3.77 -15.38 12.24
CA SER A 234 4.71 -15.28 11.12
C SER A 234 6.06 -14.68 11.49
N LEU A 235 6.14 -13.92 12.58
CA LEU A 235 7.35 -13.22 13.00
C LEU A 235 7.88 -13.68 14.36
N ASN A 236 7.42 -14.79 14.91
CA ASN A 236 7.70 -15.22 16.30
C ASN A 236 7.39 -14.13 17.35
N ASN A 237 6.51 -13.20 17.03
CA ASN A 237 6.28 -12.01 17.84
C ASN A 237 4.78 -11.84 18.12
N LYS A 238 4.30 -12.47 19.17
CA LYS A 238 2.92 -12.37 19.66
C LYS A 238 2.53 -10.96 20.14
N GLN A 239 3.40 -9.96 19.95
CA GLN A 239 3.28 -8.67 20.60
C GLN A 239 2.66 -7.57 19.72
N MET A 240 2.41 -7.80 18.41
CA MET A 240 1.91 -6.70 17.56
C MET A 240 0.53 -6.20 18.00
N ALA A 241 -0.38 -7.10 18.33
CA ALA A 241 -1.68 -6.71 18.87
C ALA A 241 -1.54 -6.00 20.23
N ASP A 242 -0.69 -6.54 21.13
CA ASP A 242 -0.42 -5.94 22.44
C ASP A 242 0.22 -4.56 22.31
N ASP A 243 1.15 -4.38 21.37
CA ASP A 243 1.79 -3.09 21.09
C ASP A 243 0.78 -2.08 20.53
N VAL A 244 -0.14 -2.50 19.67
CA VAL A 244 -1.23 -1.64 19.17
C VAL A 244 -2.16 -1.22 20.31
N LEU A 245 -2.57 -2.13 21.19
CA LEU A 245 -3.40 -1.81 22.35
C LEU A 245 -2.67 -0.89 23.35
N ALA A 246 -1.36 -1.10 23.54
CA ALA A 246 -0.53 -0.20 24.34
C ALA A 246 -0.43 1.21 23.73
N PHE A 247 -0.27 1.30 22.41
CA PHE A 247 -0.23 2.58 21.69
C PHE A 247 -1.58 3.30 21.73
N GLU A 248 -2.68 2.56 21.55
CA GLU A 248 -4.04 3.09 21.75
C GLU A 248 -4.19 3.72 23.13
N LYS A 249 -3.81 3.00 24.18
CA LYS A 249 -3.87 3.49 25.57
C LYS A 249 -3.10 4.79 25.74
N VAL A 250 -1.92 4.89 25.16
CA VAL A 250 -1.10 6.12 25.19
C VAL A 250 -1.84 7.25 24.47
N LEU A 251 -2.27 7.07 23.23
CA LEU A 251 -2.96 8.11 22.46
C LEU A 251 -4.25 8.60 23.17
N ARG A 252 -5.06 7.67 23.69
CA ARG A 252 -6.30 8.05 24.44
C ARG A 252 -5.98 8.81 25.72
N SER A 253 -4.90 8.47 26.44
CA SER A 253 -4.51 9.17 27.66
C SER A 253 -4.13 10.64 27.46
N ARG A 254 -3.76 11.02 26.22
CA ARG A 254 -3.37 12.40 25.89
C ARG A 254 -4.58 13.33 25.71
N ASN A 255 -5.75 12.81 25.43
CA ASN A 255 -6.96 13.58 25.11
C ASN A 255 -6.70 14.64 24.04
N TYR A 256 -6.00 14.27 22.96
CA TYR A 256 -5.70 15.20 21.88
C TYR A 256 -6.99 15.76 21.26
N ALA A 257 -7.09 17.09 21.20
CA ALA A 257 -8.16 17.74 20.48
C ALA A 257 -8.06 17.42 18.97
N GLY A 258 -9.14 16.95 18.37
CA GLY A 258 -9.22 16.63 16.94
C GLY A 258 -8.78 15.22 16.55
N LEU A 259 -8.36 14.37 17.51
CA LEU A 259 -8.08 12.96 17.22
C LEU A 259 -9.38 12.13 17.31
N ASP A 260 -9.79 11.57 16.18
CA ASP A 260 -10.76 10.48 16.14
C ASP A 260 -9.98 9.16 15.96
N LEU A 261 -9.96 8.34 17.02
CA LEU A 261 -9.17 7.11 17.08
C LEU A 261 -10.05 5.88 17.13
N GLN A 262 -9.93 5.01 16.14
CA GLN A 262 -10.52 3.68 16.09
C GLN A 262 -9.41 2.63 16.11
N VAL A 263 -9.55 1.64 16.98
CA VAL A 263 -8.62 0.50 17.07
C VAL A 263 -9.41 -0.80 17.08
N GLU A 264 -8.98 -1.76 16.26
CA GLU A 264 -9.62 -3.07 16.20
C GLU A 264 -8.56 -4.18 16.05
N ILE A 265 -8.66 -5.21 16.88
CA ILE A 265 -7.90 -6.45 16.71
C ILE A 265 -8.77 -7.46 15.96
N ILE A 266 -8.38 -7.77 14.73
CA ILE A 266 -9.18 -8.62 13.83
C ILE A 266 -8.91 -10.09 14.14
N LYS A 267 -9.94 -10.77 14.60
CA LYS A 267 -9.86 -12.19 15.01
C LYS A 267 -9.78 -13.10 13.80
N GLY A 268 -9.04 -14.19 13.95
CA GLY A 268 -8.91 -15.22 12.91
C GLY A 268 -7.93 -14.90 11.80
N GLU A 269 -7.41 -13.67 11.76
CA GLU A 269 -6.44 -13.22 10.76
C GLU A 269 -5.00 -13.37 11.26
N ASN A 270 -4.08 -13.40 10.31
CA ASN A 270 -2.64 -13.30 10.55
C ASN A 270 -2.05 -12.10 9.82
N HIS A 271 -0.77 -11.85 10.00
CA HIS A 271 -0.07 -10.69 9.46
C HIS A 271 -0.25 -10.47 7.95
N HIS A 272 -0.41 -11.53 7.17
CA HIS A 272 -0.57 -11.43 5.71
C HIS A 272 -2.03 -11.37 5.28
N SER A 273 -2.91 -12.10 5.97
CA SER A 273 -4.33 -12.19 5.58
C SER A 273 -5.17 -10.98 6.03
N VAL A 274 -4.72 -10.25 7.03
CA VAL A 274 -5.48 -9.15 7.65
C VAL A 274 -5.68 -7.94 6.72
N PHE A 275 -4.75 -7.71 5.77
CA PHE A 275 -4.72 -6.47 5.00
C PHE A 275 -5.98 -6.19 4.16
N PRO A 276 -6.55 -7.12 3.38
CA PRO A 276 -7.77 -6.86 2.63
C PRO A 276 -8.96 -6.50 3.53
N GLY A 277 -9.08 -7.17 4.67
CA GLY A 277 -10.14 -6.94 5.64
C GLY A 277 -10.05 -5.58 6.33
N LEU A 278 -8.87 -5.22 6.82
CA LEU A 278 -8.66 -3.90 7.44
C LEU A 278 -8.82 -2.75 6.45
N LEU A 279 -8.37 -2.95 5.20
CA LEU A 279 -8.50 -1.94 4.17
C LEU A 279 -9.96 -1.59 3.88
N SER A 280 -10.81 -2.60 3.70
CA SER A 280 -12.24 -2.35 3.45
C SER A 280 -12.93 -1.68 4.64
N ARG A 281 -12.63 -2.07 5.89
CA ARG A 281 -13.14 -1.39 7.09
C ARG A 281 -12.66 0.06 7.17
N GLY A 282 -11.37 0.28 6.95
CA GLY A 282 -10.76 1.61 6.97
C GLY A 282 -11.35 2.53 5.90
N LEU A 283 -11.57 2.05 4.67
CA LEU A 283 -12.20 2.83 3.61
C LEU A 283 -13.65 3.20 3.94
N MET A 284 -14.42 2.27 4.53
CA MET A 284 -15.80 2.55 4.98
C MET A 284 -15.85 3.60 6.11
N ALA A 285 -14.84 3.65 6.96
CA ALA A 285 -14.74 4.66 8.01
C ALA A 285 -14.24 6.01 7.46
N ALA A 286 -13.23 6.00 6.57
CA ALA A 286 -12.62 7.22 6.05
C ALA A 286 -13.49 7.99 5.06
N ILE A 287 -14.09 7.30 4.10
CA ILE A 287 -14.82 7.92 2.99
C ILE A 287 -16.19 7.26 2.74
N PRO A 288 -17.07 7.15 3.75
CA PRO A 288 -18.36 6.53 3.56
C PRO A 288 -19.17 7.22 2.46
N LEU A 289 -19.89 6.45 1.66
CA LEU A 289 -20.89 7.00 0.76
C LEU A 289 -22.10 7.41 1.63
N LYS A 290 -22.32 8.72 1.77
CA LYS A 290 -23.51 9.20 2.48
C LYS A 290 -24.76 8.78 1.69
N LYS A 291 -25.67 8.10 2.33
CA LYS A 291 -26.99 7.76 1.80
C LYS A 291 -27.83 9.01 1.66
#